data_c99caedb1ad10c4771230156e0200cb2
#
_entry.id   c99caedb1ad10c4771230156e0200cb2
#
_cell.length_a   1.000
_cell.length_b   1.000
_cell.length_c   1.000
_cell.angle_alpha   90.00
_cell.angle_beta   90.00
_cell.angle_gamma   90.00
#
_symmetry.space_group_name_H-M   'P 1'
#
loop_
_entity.id
_entity.type
_entity.pdbx_description
1 polymer ?
#
loop_
_entity_poly.entity_id
_entity_poly.type
_entity_poly.pdbx_seq_one_letter_code
_entity_poly.pdbx_strand_id
1 'polypeptide(L)'
;MCIRDSVAVLDVDFHHGNGTQDIFYQRDDVLFLSLHGAPEDAFPHFLGYADEKGDNKGQGYNFNYPLPPGTAYTEWFKALQDALRKTATYSPDVLIISLGVDTFKEDPISFFKLESEDFSDYGKAIAALNIPTLFVMEGGYAVEEIGINTVNVLTGYLDG
;
A
#
# COMPACT_ATOMS: atom_id res chain seq x y z
N MET A 1 23.05 11.25 20.66
CA MET A 1 22.25 10.13 20.16
C MET A 1 21.37 10.73 19.10
N CYS A 2 21.69 10.54 17.80
CA CYS A 2 20.76 10.94 16.75
C CYS A 2 19.60 9.94 16.79
N ILE A 3 18.43 10.39 17.22
CA ILE A 3 17.19 9.66 17.02
C ILE A 3 16.96 9.76 15.51
N ARG A 4 17.15 8.67 14.79
CA ARG A 4 16.68 8.53 13.43
C ARG A 4 15.25 8.04 13.57
N ASP A 5 14.30 8.93 13.37
CA ASP A 5 12.91 8.52 13.24
C ASP A 5 12.81 7.70 11.94
N SER A 6 12.29 6.49 12.04
CA SER A 6 12.09 5.57 10.93
C SER A 6 10.63 5.61 10.48
N VAL A 7 10.39 5.64 9.19
CA VAL A 7 9.05 5.72 8.62
C VAL A 7 8.83 4.54 7.67
N ALA A 8 7.67 3.91 7.75
CA ALA A 8 7.21 3.04 6.68
C ALA A 8 6.09 3.73 5.89
N VAL A 9 6.13 3.62 4.58
CA VAL A 9 5.05 4.02 3.68
C VAL A 9 4.50 2.75 3.05
N LEU A 10 3.26 2.43 3.37
CA LEU A 10 2.51 1.33 2.76
C LEU A 10 1.48 1.93 1.81
N ASP A 11 1.70 1.73 0.54
CA ASP A 11 0.86 2.22 -0.53
C ASP A 11 -0.09 1.10 -0.96
N VAL A 12 -1.40 1.35 -0.79
CA VAL A 12 -2.49 0.43 -1.14
C VAL A 12 -3.35 0.96 -2.28
N ASP A 13 -2.93 2.07 -2.91
CA ASP A 13 -3.50 2.54 -4.16
C ASP A 13 -3.28 1.50 -5.26
N PHE A 14 -4.21 1.43 -6.21
CA PHE A 14 -4.06 0.54 -7.37
C PHE A 14 -2.85 0.89 -8.23
N HIS A 15 -2.49 2.17 -8.31
CA HIS A 15 -1.37 2.64 -9.10
C HIS A 15 -0.07 2.61 -8.29
N HIS A 16 1.02 2.25 -8.93
CA HIS A 16 2.33 2.26 -8.29
C HIS A 16 2.74 3.67 -7.83
N GLY A 17 3.12 3.81 -6.57
CA GLY A 17 3.64 5.05 -5.99
C GLY A 17 5.05 5.39 -6.47
N ASN A 18 5.23 5.54 -7.80
CA ASN A 18 6.53 5.71 -8.43
C ASN A 18 7.30 6.95 -7.94
N GLY A 19 6.60 8.03 -7.62
CA GLY A 19 7.21 9.23 -7.06
C GLY A 19 7.77 9.00 -5.66
N THR A 20 7.05 8.29 -4.80
CA THR A 20 7.49 7.90 -3.46
C THR A 20 8.69 6.95 -3.55
N GLN A 21 8.63 5.94 -4.43
CA GLN A 21 9.74 5.05 -4.70
C GLN A 21 11.00 5.84 -5.10
N ASP A 22 10.90 6.74 -6.07
CA ASP A 22 12.04 7.51 -6.59
C ASP A 22 12.72 8.36 -5.50
N ILE A 23 11.90 9.07 -4.69
CA ILE A 23 12.40 9.94 -3.61
C ILE A 23 13.17 9.15 -2.56
N PHE A 24 12.71 7.94 -2.19
CA PHE A 24 13.27 7.16 -1.09
C PHE A 24 14.16 6.00 -1.54
N TYR A 25 14.38 5.81 -2.84
CA TYR A 25 15.03 4.63 -3.41
C TYR A 25 16.45 4.36 -2.89
N GLN A 26 17.17 5.40 -2.45
CA GLN A 26 18.53 5.30 -1.92
C GLN A 26 18.61 5.55 -0.41
N ARG A 27 17.49 5.46 0.32
CA ARG A 27 17.41 5.76 1.76
C ARG A 27 17.06 4.51 2.56
N ASP A 28 17.71 4.38 3.74
CA ASP A 28 17.53 3.30 4.71
C ASP A 28 16.66 3.68 5.92
N ASP A 29 16.21 4.93 5.99
CA ASP A 29 15.35 5.47 7.05
C ASP A 29 13.86 5.53 6.65
N VAL A 30 13.54 5.13 5.41
CA VAL A 30 12.17 4.96 4.93
C VAL A 30 12.03 3.60 4.27
N LEU A 31 11.08 2.80 4.77
CA LEU A 31 10.66 1.56 4.14
C LEU A 31 9.46 1.87 3.23
N PHE A 32 9.56 1.60 1.94
CA PHE A 32 8.46 1.74 0.99
C PHE A 32 7.95 0.37 0.53
N LEU A 33 6.63 0.19 0.60
CA LEU A 33 5.95 -1.02 0.14
C LEU A 33 4.72 -0.60 -0.68
N SER A 34 4.57 -1.11 -1.90
CA SER A 34 3.45 -0.74 -2.78
C SER A 34 2.79 -1.99 -3.37
N LEU A 35 1.46 -2.08 -3.21
CA LEU A 35 0.61 -3.13 -3.78
C LEU A 35 -0.17 -2.53 -4.95
N HIS A 36 0.18 -2.87 -6.17
CA HIS A 36 -0.33 -2.17 -7.34
C HIS A 36 -0.56 -3.11 -8.55
N GLY A 37 -1.25 -2.61 -9.54
CA GLY A 37 -1.41 -3.30 -10.82
C GLY A 37 -0.07 -3.53 -11.52
N ALA A 38 0.11 -4.73 -12.10
CA ALA A 38 1.35 -5.09 -12.79
C ALA A 38 1.75 -4.03 -13.85
N PRO A 39 3.03 -3.59 -13.90
CA PRO A 39 3.46 -2.52 -14.80
C PRO A 39 3.22 -2.78 -16.28
N GLU A 40 3.09 -4.05 -16.68
CA GLU A 40 2.75 -4.44 -18.05
C GLU A 40 1.34 -4.02 -18.42
N ASP A 41 0.43 -3.96 -17.45
CA ASP A 41 -1.01 -3.76 -17.65
C ASP A 41 -1.50 -2.43 -17.09
N ALA A 42 -0.81 -1.85 -16.10
CA ALA A 42 -1.24 -0.69 -15.34
C ALA A 42 -0.30 0.52 -15.49
N PHE A 43 -0.88 1.74 -15.44
CA PHE A 43 -0.11 2.97 -15.27
C PHE A 43 0.57 2.96 -13.87
N PRO A 44 1.81 3.50 -13.71
CA PRO A 44 2.56 4.34 -14.67
C PRO A 44 3.41 3.58 -15.69
N HIS A 45 3.29 2.28 -15.84
CA HIS A 45 4.07 1.43 -16.73
C HIS A 45 5.60 1.60 -16.54
N PHE A 46 6.38 0.59 -16.88
CA PHE A 46 7.86 0.60 -16.85
C PHE A 46 8.52 0.80 -15.47
N LEU A 47 7.76 0.90 -14.39
CA LEU A 47 8.21 1.03 -13.00
C LEU A 47 7.29 0.22 -12.07
N GLY A 48 7.82 -0.23 -10.94
CA GLY A 48 7.05 -1.01 -9.97
C GLY A 48 7.28 -2.52 -10.08
N TYR A 49 8.36 -2.94 -10.72
CA TYR A 49 8.72 -4.37 -10.81
C TYR A 49 9.19 -4.91 -9.44
N ALA A 50 8.91 -6.19 -9.20
CA ALA A 50 9.23 -6.85 -7.93
C ALA A 50 10.73 -6.96 -7.63
N ASP A 51 11.58 -6.80 -8.62
CA ASP A 51 13.04 -6.79 -8.48
C ASP A 51 13.64 -5.41 -8.22
N GLU A 52 12.85 -4.35 -8.27
CA GLU A 52 13.23 -3.00 -7.84
C GLU A 52 13.23 -2.94 -6.30
N LYS A 53 14.39 -3.11 -5.68
CA LYS A 53 14.55 -3.28 -4.21
C LYS A 53 15.32 -2.17 -3.51
N GLY A 54 15.40 -1.01 -4.15
CA GLY A 54 16.24 0.10 -3.68
C GLY A 54 17.65 0.01 -4.19
N ASP A 55 18.43 1.05 -3.94
CA ASP A 55 19.81 1.18 -4.37
C ASP A 55 20.68 1.79 -3.25
N ASN A 56 21.99 1.57 -3.29
CA ASN A 56 22.93 2.07 -2.30
C ASN A 56 22.48 1.74 -0.85
N LYS A 57 22.25 2.76 0.00
CA LYS A 57 21.77 2.56 1.37
C LYS A 57 20.32 2.08 1.42
N GLY A 58 19.51 2.39 0.40
CA GLY A 58 18.12 1.97 0.29
C GLY A 58 17.93 0.54 -0.18
N GLN A 59 19.02 -0.20 -0.45
CA GLN A 59 18.92 -1.60 -0.86
C GLN A 59 18.21 -2.45 0.21
N GLY A 60 17.07 -3.04 -0.18
CA GLY A 60 16.21 -3.83 0.71
C GLY A 60 15.18 -3.02 1.50
N TYR A 61 15.00 -1.72 1.17
CA TYR A 61 14.00 -0.84 1.77
C TYR A 61 12.90 -0.42 0.79
N ASN A 62 12.86 -1.02 -0.41
CA ASN A 62 11.79 -0.87 -1.40
C ASN A 62 11.21 -2.23 -1.76
N PHE A 63 9.89 -2.40 -1.67
CA PHE A 63 9.19 -3.64 -2.00
C PHE A 63 7.96 -3.37 -2.85
N ASN A 64 7.96 -3.88 -4.06
CA ASN A 64 6.86 -3.83 -5.00
C ASN A 64 6.12 -5.17 -5.07
N TYR A 65 4.80 -5.10 -5.07
CA TYR A 65 3.89 -6.23 -5.23
C TYR A 65 3.02 -5.99 -6.47
N PRO A 66 3.59 -6.17 -7.68
CA PRO A 66 2.80 -6.07 -8.90
C PRO A 66 1.82 -7.24 -8.99
N LEU A 67 0.54 -6.93 -9.14
CA LEU A 67 -0.54 -7.90 -9.15
C LEU A 67 -1.26 -7.89 -10.52
N PRO A 68 -1.61 -9.06 -11.08
CA PRO A 68 -2.18 -9.16 -12.40
C PRO A 68 -3.63 -8.66 -12.47
N PRO A 69 -4.14 -8.37 -13.68
CA PRO A 69 -5.54 -8.04 -13.89
C PRO A 69 -6.49 -9.11 -13.31
N GLY A 70 -7.57 -8.65 -12.69
CA GLY A 70 -8.57 -9.52 -12.09
C GLY A 70 -8.21 -10.03 -10.69
N THR A 71 -7.12 -9.55 -10.09
CA THR A 71 -6.74 -9.89 -8.71
C THR A 71 -7.90 -9.63 -7.75
N ALA A 72 -8.34 -10.68 -7.07
CA ALA A 72 -9.35 -10.63 -6.04
C ALA A 72 -8.73 -10.42 -4.65
N TYR A 73 -9.56 -10.12 -3.65
CA TYR A 73 -9.11 -9.83 -2.30
C TYR A 73 -8.17 -10.89 -1.71
N THR A 74 -8.45 -12.17 -1.92
CA THR A 74 -7.64 -13.25 -1.35
C THR A 74 -6.16 -13.20 -1.78
N GLU A 75 -5.90 -12.90 -3.05
CA GLU A 75 -4.54 -12.77 -3.58
C GLU A 75 -3.92 -11.44 -3.16
N TRP A 76 -4.68 -10.35 -3.24
CA TRP A 76 -4.27 -9.04 -2.81
C TRP A 76 -3.89 -9.04 -1.32
N PHE A 77 -4.72 -9.68 -0.48
CA PHE A 77 -4.49 -9.75 0.96
C PHE A 77 -3.23 -10.56 1.34
N LYS A 78 -2.86 -11.57 0.55
CA LYS A 78 -1.57 -12.27 0.75
C LYS A 78 -0.38 -11.34 0.55
N ALA A 79 -0.43 -10.48 -0.48
CA ALA A 79 0.60 -9.47 -0.69
C ALA A 79 0.62 -8.46 0.47
N LEU A 80 -0.55 -8.00 0.93
CA LEU A 80 -0.67 -7.13 2.10
C LEU A 80 -0.07 -7.79 3.35
N GLN A 81 -0.39 -9.04 3.63
CA GLN A 81 0.15 -9.75 4.79
C GLN A 81 1.68 -9.83 4.77
N ASP A 82 2.28 -10.02 3.59
CA ASP A 82 3.75 -9.99 3.47
C ASP A 82 4.30 -8.59 3.72
N ALA A 83 3.66 -7.55 3.16
CA ALA A 83 4.02 -6.16 3.40
C ALA A 83 3.93 -5.79 4.90
N LEU A 84 2.85 -6.19 5.58
CA LEU A 84 2.68 -5.96 7.02
C LEU A 84 3.75 -6.68 7.85
N ARG A 85 4.13 -7.93 7.49
CA ARG A 85 5.25 -8.62 8.15
C ARG A 85 6.58 -7.88 8.00
N LYS A 86 6.85 -7.34 6.82
CA LYS A 86 8.07 -6.55 6.58
C LYS A 86 8.04 -5.25 7.37
N THR A 87 6.89 -4.57 7.41
CA THR A 87 6.67 -3.38 8.23
C THR A 87 6.92 -3.67 9.71
N ALA A 88 6.35 -4.75 10.25
CA ALA A 88 6.57 -5.17 11.62
C ALA A 88 8.05 -5.50 11.91
N THR A 89 8.74 -6.12 10.97
CA THR A 89 10.17 -6.45 11.09
C THR A 89 11.04 -5.20 11.07
N TYR A 90 10.70 -4.22 10.24
CA TYR A 90 11.38 -2.92 10.17
C TYR A 90 11.13 -2.09 11.42
N SER A 91 9.98 -2.26 12.08
CA SER A 91 9.58 -1.59 13.32
C SER A 91 9.69 -0.07 13.24
N PRO A 92 8.95 0.59 12.34
CA PRO A 92 9.01 2.04 12.17
C PRO A 92 8.38 2.77 13.35
N ASP A 93 8.79 4.02 13.57
CA ASP A 93 8.18 4.91 14.56
C ASP A 93 6.80 5.40 14.10
N VAL A 94 6.59 5.50 12.79
CA VAL A 94 5.34 5.94 12.15
C VAL A 94 5.09 5.14 10.88
N LEU A 95 3.83 4.75 10.67
CA LEU A 95 3.34 4.17 9.44
C LEU A 95 2.51 5.21 8.68
N ILE A 96 2.79 5.40 7.41
CA ILE A 96 1.98 6.19 6.48
C ILE A 96 1.29 5.23 5.52
N ILE A 97 -0.02 5.34 5.39
CA ILE A 97 -0.81 4.62 4.41
C ILE A 97 -1.15 5.59 3.27
N SER A 98 -0.59 5.37 2.08
CA SER A 98 -1.13 5.98 0.85
C SER A 98 -2.40 5.22 0.51
N LEU A 99 -3.55 5.82 0.85
CA LEU A 99 -4.86 5.19 0.81
C LEU A 99 -5.57 5.49 -0.50
N GLY A 100 -5.34 4.66 -1.51
CA GLY A 100 -6.22 4.56 -2.67
C GLY A 100 -7.35 3.58 -2.39
N VAL A 101 -8.56 3.90 -2.82
CA VAL A 101 -9.73 3.00 -2.79
C VAL A 101 -10.16 2.59 -4.20
N ASP A 102 -9.32 2.84 -5.17
CA ASP A 102 -9.48 2.46 -6.58
C ASP A 102 -9.22 0.96 -6.84
N THR A 103 -8.79 0.21 -5.84
CA THR A 103 -8.74 -1.27 -5.87
C THR A 103 -10.14 -1.91 -5.88
N PHE A 104 -11.20 -1.12 -5.71
CA PHE A 104 -12.59 -1.56 -5.72
C PHE A 104 -13.01 -2.13 -7.09
N LYS A 105 -13.81 -3.20 -7.10
CA LYS A 105 -14.17 -3.97 -8.30
C LYS A 105 -14.89 -3.17 -9.40
N GLU A 106 -15.57 -2.09 -9.04
CA GLU A 106 -16.32 -1.23 -9.97
C GLU A 106 -15.59 0.09 -10.26
N ASP A 107 -14.36 0.22 -9.81
CA ASP A 107 -13.55 1.39 -10.16
C ASP A 107 -13.29 1.44 -11.68
N PRO A 108 -13.54 2.58 -12.35
CA PRO A 108 -13.49 2.66 -13.81
C PRO A 108 -12.08 2.60 -14.40
N ILE A 109 -11.03 2.82 -13.59
CA ILE A 109 -9.64 2.86 -14.09
C ILE A 109 -8.75 1.78 -13.48
N SER A 110 -9.31 0.92 -12.65
CA SER A 110 -8.65 -0.22 -12.02
C SER A 110 -9.21 -1.54 -12.56
N PHE A 111 -8.47 -2.61 -12.36
CA PHE A 111 -8.94 -3.94 -12.72
C PHE A 111 -8.85 -4.95 -11.57
N PHE A 112 -8.64 -4.49 -10.33
CA PHE A 112 -8.77 -5.33 -9.14
C PHE A 112 -10.24 -5.61 -8.81
N LYS A 113 -10.47 -6.56 -7.91
CA LYS A 113 -11.82 -7.07 -7.62
C LYS A 113 -12.11 -7.11 -6.12
N LEU A 114 -11.70 -6.06 -5.38
CA LEU A 114 -12.03 -5.92 -3.97
C LEU A 114 -13.50 -5.49 -3.82
N GLU A 115 -14.17 -6.08 -2.84
CA GLU A 115 -15.52 -5.69 -2.42
C GLU A 115 -15.44 -4.63 -1.30
N SER A 116 -16.54 -3.91 -1.05
CA SER A 116 -16.53 -2.86 -0.02
C SER A 116 -16.24 -3.37 1.39
N GLU A 117 -16.62 -4.61 1.71
CA GLU A 117 -16.35 -5.26 2.98
C GLU A 117 -14.86 -5.54 3.21
N ASP A 118 -14.12 -5.82 2.14
CA ASP A 118 -12.68 -6.12 2.18
C ASP A 118 -11.87 -4.95 2.73
N PHE A 119 -12.35 -3.71 2.50
CA PHE A 119 -11.70 -2.50 3.00
C PHE A 119 -11.70 -2.44 4.53
N SER A 120 -12.76 -2.90 5.18
CA SER A 120 -12.80 -3.02 6.65
C SER A 120 -11.82 -4.08 7.15
N ASP A 121 -11.73 -5.22 6.49
CA ASP A 121 -10.87 -6.31 6.89
C ASP A 121 -9.38 -5.95 6.81
N TYR A 122 -8.96 -5.29 5.74
CA TYR A 122 -7.57 -4.86 5.67
C TYR A 122 -7.27 -3.67 6.60
N GLY A 123 -8.24 -2.82 6.90
CA GLY A 123 -8.12 -1.80 7.92
C GLY A 123 -7.78 -2.41 9.29
N LYS A 124 -8.48 -3.48 9.71
CA LYS A 124 -8.17 -4.24 10.92
C LYS A 124 -6.77 -4.86 10.89
N ALA A 125 -6.37 -5.41 9.73
CA ALA A 125 -5.04 -6.00 9.60
C ALA A 125 -3.91 -4.96 9.76
N ILE A 126 -4.10 -3.72 9.29
CA ILE A 126 -3.17 -2.61 9.51
C ILE A 126 -3.12 -2.23 10.99
N ALA A 127 -4.28 -2.11 11.66
CA ALA A 127 -4.38 -1.78 13.08
C ALA A 127 -3.60 -2.76 13.97
N ALA A 128 -3.60 -4.05 13.62
CA ALA A 128 -2.89 -5.09 14.36
C ALA A 128 -1.37 -4.87 14.47
N LEU A 129 -0.78 -4.00 13.64
CA LEU A 129 0.64 -3.59 13.79
C LEU A 129 0.88 -2.75 15.05
N ASN A 130 -0.14 -2.09 15.57
CA ASN A 130 -0.06 -1.21 16.73
C ASN A 130 1.04 -0.14 16.62
N ILE A 131 1.16 0.46 15.43
CA ILE A 131 2.09 1.55 15.09
C ILE A 131 1.29 2.82 14.89
N PRO A 132 1.73 4.01 15.37
CA PRO A 132 1.10 5.28 15.05
C PRO A 132 0.96 5.43 13.54
N THR A 133 -0.27 5.58 13.04
CA THR A 133 -0.57 5.52 11.60
C THR A 133 -1.22 6.81 11.12
N LEU A 134 -0.74 7.32 9.98
CA LEU A 134 -1.34 8.41 9.22
C LEU A 134 -1.92 7.85 7.92
N PHE A 135 -3.18 8.14 7.63
CA PHE A 135 -3.81 7.85 6.34
C PHE A 135 -3.77 9.10 5.46
N VAL A 136 -3.27 8.95 4.25
CA VAL A 136 -3.23 9.99 3.21
C VAL A 136 -4.09 9.52 2.06
N MET A 137 -5.16 10.25 1.76
CA MET A 137 -6.08 9.90 0.69
C MET A 137 -5.42 10.09 -0.68
N GLU A 138 -5.49 9.07 -1.51
CA GLU A 138 -4.99 9.05 -2.89
C GLU A 138 -6.13 8.78 -3.88
N GLY A 139 -6.03 7.73 -4.72
CA GLY A 139 -6.98 7.39 -5.77
C GLY A 139 -8.31 6.81 -5.27
N GLY A 140 -9.28 6.85 -6.17
CA GLY A 140 -10.63 6.34 -6.01
C GLY A 140 -11.56 7.05 -6.97
N TYR A 141 -12.19 6.32 -7.88
CA TYR A 141 -12.92 6.91 -9.02
C TYR A 141 -14.34 6.35 -9.17
N ALA A 142 -14.71 5.34 -8.38
CA ALA A 142 -16.10 4.89 -8.21
C ALA A 142 -16.80 5.85 -7.25
N VAL A 143 -17.33 6.96 -7.77
CA VAL A 143 -17.75 8.17 -7.03
C VAL A 143 -18.71 7.88 -5.88
N GLU A 144 -19.62 6.93 -6.06
CA GLU A 144 -20.62 6.58 -5.03
C GLU A 144 -20.00 5.78 -3.88
N GLU A 145 -18.95 4.98 -4.14
CA GLU A 145 -18.33 4.06 -3.19
C GLU A 145 -17.05 4.61 -2.53
N ILE A 146 -16.43 5.68 -3.04
CA ILE A 146 -15.24 6.28 -2.45
C ILE A 146 -15.41 6.52 -0.94
N GLY A 147 -16.52 7.18 -0.57
CA GLY A 147 -16.82 7.48 0.83
C GLY A 147 -17.04 6.22 1.66
N ILE A 148 -17.77 5.25 1.11
CA ILE A 148 -18.07 3.97 1.77
C ILE A 148 -16.76 3.21 2.02
N ASN A 149 -15.95 3.02 0.99
CA ASN A 149 -14.71 2.25 1.07
C ASN A 149 -13.68 2.91 2.00
N THR A 150 -13.53 4.23 1.92
CA THR A 150 -12.66 4.99 2.83
C THR A 150 -13.10 4.84 4.29
N VAL A 151 -14.41 5.01 4.56
CA VAL A 151 -14.96 4.85 5.92
C VAL A 151 -14.78 3.41 6.41
N ASN A 152 -14.95 2.41 5.54
CA ASN A 152 -14.73 1.00 5.90
C ASN A 152 -13.29 0.76 6.36
N VAL A 153 -12.27 1.30 5.65
CA VAL A 153 -10.87 1.20 6.08
C VAL A 153 -10.69 1.82 7.47
N LEU A 154 -11.14 3.05 7.64
CA LEU A 154 -10.94 3.79 8.89
C LEU A 154 -11.69 3.15 10.07
N THR A 155 -12.92 2.67 9.84
CA THR A 155 -13.69 1.94 10.86
C THR A 155 -13.01 0.61 11.21
N GLY A 156 -12.59 -0.15 10.20
CA GLY A 156 -11.84 -1.38 10.43
C GLY A 156 -10.57 -1.14 11.24
N TYR A 157 -9.84 -0.08 10.95
CA TYR A 157 -8.64 0.31 11.70
C TYR A 157 -8.95 0.71 13.15
N LEU A 158 -10.07 1.39 13.41
CA LEU A 158 -10.46 1.80 14.77
C LEU A 158 -11.00 0.63 15.61
N ASP A 159 -11.56 -0.38 14.97
CA ASP A 159 -12.16 -1.56 15.61
C ASP A 159 -11.15 -2.71 15.82
N GLY A 160 -9.97 -2.63 15.25
CA GLY A 160 -8.87 -3.63 15.35
C GLY A 160 -7.85 -3.26 16.40
#